data_116cdccfa18a6b0695e8681e5d541b07
#
_entry.id   116cdccfa18a6b0695e8681e5d541b07
#
_cell.length_a   1.000
_cell.length_b   1.000
_cell.length_c   1.000
_cell.angle_alpha   90.00
_cell.angle_beta   90.00
_cell.angle_gamma   90.00
#
_symmetry.space_group_name_H-M   'P 1'
#
loop_
_entity.id
_entity.type
_entity.pdbx_description
1 polymer ?
#
loop_
_entity_poly.entity_id
_entity_poly.type
_entity_poly.pdbx_seq_one_letter_code
_entity_poly.pdbx_strand_id
1 'polypeptide(L)'
;KIRWRRFYAACDKDSPNQPVIDLMHALRLTHDVRIWSGRSDEVRDKTVQWLADNTRLTSFEIDDILTMRREGDYTPDDVLKKSWLDELSDTERRLLCGCFDDRDRIVKMYRENGVACFQVADGDF
;
A
#
# COMPACT_ATOMS: atom_id res chain seq x y z
N LYS A 1 -10.48 11.70 5.16
CA LYS A 1 -9.02 11.65 5.03
C LYS A 1 -8.57 10.37 4.37
N ILE A 2 -7.57 10.47 3.50
CA ILE A 2 -7.01 9.34 2.78
C ILE A 2 -5.69 8.97 3.43
N ARG A 3 -5.52 7.69 3.72
CA ARG A 3 -4.27 7.17 4.24
C ARG A 3 -3.80 6.03 3.37
N TRP A 4 -2.56 6.10 2.88
CA TRP A 4 -1.96 5.14 1.98
C TRP A 4 -1.04 4.21 2.73
N ARG A 5 -1.07 2.96 2.35
CA ARG A 5 -0.35 1.93 3.04
C ARG A 5 0.07 0.83 2.09
N ARG A 6 1.30 0.37 2.23
CA ARG A 6 1.76 -0.81 1.53
C ARG A 6 1.63 -2.03 2.42
N PHE A 7 1.00 -3.05 1.88
CA PHE A 7 1.13 -4.40 2.38
C PHE A 7 2.14 -5.15 1.55
N TYR A 8 2.81 -6.08 2.18
CA TYR A 8 3.36 -7.19 1.45
C TYR A 8 2.23 -7.99 0.87
N ALA A 9 1.88 -7.66 -0.30
CA ALA A 9 1.10 -8.53 -1.13
C ALA A 9 2.02 -9.64 -1.64
N ALA A 10 2.86 -10.13 -0.77
CA ALA A 10 3.68 -11.24 -1.11
C ALA A 10 2.79 -12.44 -1.24
N CYS A 11 3.24 -13.33 -1.97
CA CYS A 11 2.60 -14.60 -2.13
C CYS A 11 2.45 -15.27 -0.79
N ASP A 12 1.63 -16.22 -0.79
CA ASP A 12 1.37 -17.32 0.09
C ASP A 12 2.51 -17.81 1.01
N LYS A 13 3.73 -17.25 0.94
CA LYS A 13 4.87 -17.68 1.76
C LYS A 13 5.25 -16.73 2.87
N ASP A 14 4.70 -15.54 2.92
CA ASP A 14 5.07 -14.54 3.90
C ASP A 14 4.10 -14.52 5.05
N SER A 15 4.66 -14.43 6.26
CA SER A 15 3.85 -14.23 7.45
C SER A 15 3.26 -12.83 7.45
N PRO A 16 2.00 -12.66 7.81
CA PRO A 16 1.40 -11.34 7.90
C PRO A 16 2.04 -10.55 9.05
N ASN A 17 2.23 -9.25 8.84
CA ASN A 17 2.61 -8.33 9.91
C ASN A 17 1.34 -7.93 10.66
N GLN A 18 0.99 -8.68 11.69
CA GLN A 18 -0.26 -8.51 12.41
C GLN A 18 -0.44 -7.12 13.02
N PRO A 19 0.56 -6.50 13.68
CA PRO A 19 0.42 -5.14 14.20
C PRO A 19 0.05 -4.13 13.11
N VAL A 20 0.60 -4.26 11.93
CA VAL A 20 0.29 -3.38 10.80
C VAL A 20 -1.14 -3.61 10.31
N ILE A 21 -1.58 -4.86 10.26
CA ILE A 21 -2.96 -5.20 9.88
C ILE A 21 -3.94 -4.64 10.90
N ASP A 22 -3.66 -4.79 12.19
CA ASP A 22 -4.52 -4.25 13.25
C ASP A 22 -4.62 -2.74 13.18
N LEU A 23 -3.50 -2.06 12.92
CA LEU A 23 -3.48 -0.61 12.74
C LEU A 23 -4.32 -0.18 11.53
N MET A 24 -4.24 -0.92 10.44
CA MET A 24 -5.07 -0.65 9.26
C MET A 24 -6.56 -0.69 9.60
N HIS A 25 -7.00 -1.72 10.31
CA HIS A 25 -8.41 -1.83 10.70
C HIS A 25 -8.83 -0.69 11.62
N ALA A 26 -7.97 -0.31 12.57
CA ALA A 26 -8.23 0.83 13.45
C ALA A 26 -8.37 2.14 12.65
N LEU A 27 -7.49 2.37 11.69
CA LEU A 27 -7.52 3.56 10.86
C LEU A 27 -8.73 3.62 9.93
N ARG A 28 -9.23 2.48 9.48
CA ARG A 28 -10.42 2.44 8.62
C ARG A 28 -11.67 2.98 9.28
N LEU A 29 -11.72 3.00 10.60
CA LEU A 29 -12.86 3.56 11.33
C LEU A 29 -12.98 5.09 11.13
N THR A 30 -11.89 5.77 10.84
CA THR A 30 -11.83 7.23 10.77
C THR A 30 -11.18 7.77 9.49
N HIS A 31 -10.58 6.92 8.67
CA HIS A 31 -9.82 7.32 7.49
C HIS A 31 -10.18 6.44 6.30
N ASP A 32 -10.04 6.99 5.11
CA ASP A 32 -10.03 6.21 3.87
C ASP A 32 -8.63 5.61 3.72
N VAL A 33 -8.53 4.30 3.87
CA VAL A 33 -7.26 3.57 3.76
C VAL A 33 -7.21 2.88 2.41
N ARG A 34 -6.10 3.06 1.70
CA ARG A 34 -5.82 2.44 0.42
C ARG A 34 -4.59 1.55 0.54
N ILE A 35 -4.50 0.54 -0.32
CA ILE A 35 -3.37 -0.38 -0.38
C ILE A 35 -2.72 -0.25 -1.76
N TRP A 36 -1.44 0.07 -1.77
CA TRP A 36 -0.63 0.15 -2.98
C TRP A 36 0.42 -0.95 -2.96
N SER A 37 0.40 -1.80 -3.98
CA SER A 37 1.34 -2.91 -4.11
C SER A 37 2.12 -2.79 -5.41
N GLY A 38 3.44 -2.96 -5.34
CA GLY A 38 4.31 -3.02 -6.51
C GLY A 38 4.27 -4.35 -7.25
N ARG A 39 3.45 -5.29 -6.82
CA ARG A 39 3.30 -6.57 -7.52
C ARG A 39 2.48 -6.40 -8.78
N SER A 40 2.79 -7.25 -9.78
CA SER A 40 2.04 -7.29 -11.02
C SER A 40 0.59 -7.72 -10.81
N ASP A 41 -0.33 -7.10 -11.50
CA ASP A 41 -1.76 -7.44 -11.44
C ASP A 41 -2.09 -8.79 -12.09
N GLU A 42 -1.12 -9.42 -12.77
CA GLU A 42 -1.27 -10.82 -13.20
C GLU A 42 -1.45 -11.78 -12.01
N VAL A 43 -1.01 -11.38 -10.81
CA VAL A 43 -1.22 -12.13 -9.57
C VAL A 43 -2.25 -11.46 -8.66
N ARG A 44 -3.14 -10.64 -9.22
CA ARG A 44 -4.13 -9.89 -8.44
C ARG A 44 -5.05 -10.81 -7.66
N ASP A 45 -5.54 -11.89 -8.27
CA ASP A 45 -6.44 -12.81 -7.59
C ASP A 45 -5.79 -13.45 -6.36
N LYS A 46 -4.52 -13.84 -6.48
CA LYS A 46 -3.76 -14.38 -5.34
C LYS A 46 -3.54 -13.35 -4.26
N THR A 47 -3.26 -12.11 -4.64
CA THR A 47 -3.04 -11.00 -3.72
C THR A 47 -4.33 -10.66 -2.96
N VAL A 48 -5.44 -10.58 -3.65
CA VAL A 48 -6.76 -10.36 -3.04
C VAL A 48 -7.09 -11.49 -2.06
N GLN A 49 -6.85 -12.74 -2.46
CA GLN A 49 -7.11 -13.89 -1.60
C GLN A 49 -6.23 -13.88 -0.35
N TRP A 50 -4.94 -13.55 -0.50
CA TRP A 50 -4.03 -13.45 0.66
C TRP A 50 -4.51 -12.36 1.63
N LEU A 51 -4.93 -11.21 1.12
CA LEU A 51 -5.45 -10.12 1.95
C LEU A 51 -6.76 -10.51 2.63
N ALA A 52 -7.65 -11.20 1.93
CA ALA A 52 -8.91 -11.67 2.50
C ALA A 52 -8.66 -12.70 3.61
N ASP A 53 -7.68 -13.58 3.43
CA ASP A 53 -7.35 -14.62 4.40
C ASP A 53 -6.67 -14.05 5.66
N ASN A 54 -5.93 -12.96 5.53
CA ASN A 54 -5.10 -12.42 6.60
C ASN A 54 -5.65 -11.11 7.22
N THR A 55 -6.77 -10.63 6.73
CA THR A 55 -7.45 -9.44 7.28
C THR A 55 -8.93 -9.73 7.47
N ARG A 56 -9.67 -8.77 8.03
CA ARG A 56 -11.13 -8.84 8.12
C ARG A 56 -11.82 -8.15 6.94
N LEU A 57 -11.07 -7.84 5.89
CA LEU A 57 -11.63 -7.27 4.67
C LEU A 57 -12.23 -8.36 3.80
N THR A 58 -13.36 -8.07 3.19
CA THR A 58 -13.90 -8.93 2.13
C THR A 58 -13.12 -8.73 0.84
N SER A 59 -13.16 -9.70 -0.07
CA SER A 59 -12.53 -9.55 -1.38
C SER A 59 -13.10 -8.37 -2.16
N PHE A 60 -14.37 -8.06 -1.96
CA PHE A 60 -15.01 -6.90 -2.57
C PHE A 60 -14.41 -5.58 -2.06
N GLU A 61 -14.22 -5.46 -0.74
CA GLU A 61 -13.59 -4.28 -0.14
C GLU A 61 -12.13 -4.14 -0.60
N ILE A 62 -11.40 -5.24 -0.66
CA ILE A 62 -10.00 -5.25 -1.11
C ILE A 62 -9.90 -4.76 -2.55
N ASP A 63 -10.77 -5.27 -3.43
CA ASP A 63 -10.73 -4.89 -4.84
C ASP A 63 -10.96 -3.39 -5.05
N ASP A 64 -11.76 -2.77 -4.19
CA ASP A 64 -12.02 -1.34 -4.24
C ASP A 64 -10.80 -0.49 -3.83
N ILE A 65 -9.98 -0.96 -2.90
CA ILE A 65 -8.89 -0.18 -2.32
C ILE A 65 -7.49 -0.56 -2.79
N LEU A 66 -7.35 -1.66 -3.50
CA LEU A 66 -6.05 -2.19 -3.93
C LEU A 66 -5.66 -1.67 -5.31
N THR A 67 -4.49 -1.04 -5.38
CA THR A 67 -3.83 -0.66 -6.62
C THR A 67 -2.57 -1.50 -6.78
N MET A 68 -2.40 -2.08 -7.97
CA MET A 68 -1.27 -2.93 -8.29
C MET A 68 -0.57 -2.44 -9.57
N ARG A 69 0.69 -2.83 -9.71
CA ARG A 69 1.45 -2.65 -10.94
C ARG A 69 0.75 -3.34 -12.10
N ARG A 70 0.67 -2.71 -13.26
CA ARG A 70 0.16 -3.34 -14.46
C ARG A 70 1.11 -4.43 -14.94
N GLU A 71 0.57 -5.53 -15.41
CA GLU A 71 1.34 -6.57 -16.07
C GLU A 71 2.18 -5.98 -17.20
N GLY A 72 3.45 -6.36 -17.27
CA GLY A 72 4.40 -5.86 -18.26
C GLY A 72 5.03 -4.50 -17.95
N ASP A 73 4.67 -3.87 -16.85
CA ASP A 73 5.31 -2.63 -16.42
C ASP A 73 6.47 -2.95 -15.48
N TYR A 74 7.69 -2.62 -15.91
CA TYR A 74 8.92 -2.88 -15.16
C TYR A 74 9.53 -1.62 -14.56
N THR A 75 8.76 -0.56 -14.41
CA THR A 75 9.19 0.66 -13.74
C THR A 75 9.67 0.35 -12.32
N PRO A 76 10.81 0.90 -11.86
CA PRO A 76 11.24 0.72 -10.48
C PRO A 76 10.14 1.10 -9.49
N ASP A 77 10.09 0.38 -8.38
CA ASP A 77 8.97 0.45 -7.42
C ASP A 77 8.76 1.87 -6.85
N ASP A 78 9.84 2.54 -6.52
CA ASP A 78 9.78 3.92 -6.00
C ASP A 78 9.30 4.92 -7.07
N VAL A 79 9.72 4.77 -8.31
CA VAL A 79 9.27 5.60 -9.44
C VAL A 79 7.78 5.33 -9.73
N LEU A 80 7.38 4.07 -9.71
CA LEU A 80 5.99 3.67 -9.92
C LEU A 80 5.06 4.29 -8.86
N LYS A 81 5.41 4.13 -7.59
CA LYS A 81 4.60 4.66 -6.50
C LYS A 81 4.60 6.18 -6.45
N LYS A 82 5.70 6.81 -6.85
CA LYS A 82 5.72 8.26 -7.03
C LYS A 82 4.74 8.69 -8.12
N SER A 83 4.66 7.94 -9.22
CA SER A 83 3.71 8.25 -10.29
C SER A 83 2.26 8.17 -9.78
N TRP A 84 1.94 7.18 -8.95
CA TRP A 84 0.60 7.09 -8.33
C TRP A 84 0.32 8.24 -7.38
N LEU A 85 1.34 8.66 -6.63
CA LEU A 85 1.24 9.84 -5.76
C LEU A 85 0.97 11.11 -6.56
N ASP A 86 1.66 11.28 -7.69
CA ASP A 86 1.52 12.43 -8.56
C ASP A 86 0.16 12.46 -9.29
N GLU A 87 -0.49 11.32 -9.45
CA GLU A 87 -1.82 11.22 -10.04
C GLU A 87 -2.95 11.65 -9.11
N LEU A 88 -2.68 11.77 -7.81
CA LEU A 88 -3.68 12.25 -6.86
C LEU A 88 -4.06 13.69 -7.20
N SER A 89 -5.35 14.01 -7.10
CA SER A 89 -5.82 15.38 -7.22
C SER A 89 -5.25 16.25 -6.09
N ASP A 90 -5.30 17.56 -6.27
CA ASP A 90 -4.87 18.50 -5.21
C ASP A 90 -5.67 18.29 -3.92
N THR A 91 -6.96 18.00 -4.04
CA THR A 91 -7.82 17.70 -2.90
C THR A 91 -7.40 16.43 -2.20
N GLU A 92 -7.18 15.34 -2.95
CA GLU A 92 -6.72 14.08 -2.40
C GLU A 92 -5.36 14.23 -1.73
N ARG A 93 -4.45 14.98 -2.36
CA ARG A 93 -3.11 15.23 -1.80
C ARG A 93 -3.18 15.97 -0.46
N ARG A 94 -4.07 16.96 -0.33
CA ARG A 94 -4.26 17.68 0.93
C ARG A 94 -4.87 16.81 2.02
N LEU A 95 -5.69 15.83 1.66
CA LEU A 95 -6.32 14.92 2.60
C LEU A 95 -5.42 13.75 3.01
N LEU A 96 -4.32 13.54 2.31
CA LEU A 96 -3.39 12.47 2.61
C LEU A 96 -2.70 12.70 3.94
N CYS A 97 -3.00 11.85 4.92
CA CYS A 97 -2.44 11.97 6.27
C CYS A 97 -1.06 11.34 6.39
N GLY A 98 -0.78 10.30 5.62
CA GLY A 98 0.51 9.63 5.66
C GLY A 98 0.46 8.26 5.01
N CYS A 99 1.61 7.61 4.99
CA CYS A 99 1.83 6.32 4.39
C CYS A 99 2.55 5.38 5.35
N PHE A 100 2.38 4.09 5.12
CA PHE A 100 3.12 3.04 5.81
C PHE A 100 3.84 2.20 4.75
N ASP A 101 5.12 2.03 4.90
CA ASP A 101 5.93 1.17 4.05
C ASP A 101 7.11 0.64 4.85
N ASP A 102 7.73 -0.41 4.34
CA ASP A 102 8.89 -1.00 5.01
C ASP A 102 10.18 -0.81 4.20
N ARG A 103 10.07 -0.54 2.91
CA ARG A 103 11.22 -0.45 2.02
C ARG A 103 11.87 0.92 2.10
N ASP A 104 13.18 0.97 2.42
CA ASP A 104 13.92 2.22 2.63
C ASP A 104 13.72 3.23 1.51
N ARG A 105 13.87 2.81 0.26
CA ARG A 105 13.76 3.75 -0.86
C ARG A 105 12.35 4.24 -1.12
N ILE A 106 11.33 3.47 -0.74
CA ILE A 106 9.93 3.94 -0.83
C ILE A 106 9.66 4.96 0.26
N VAL A 107 10.09 4.66 1.48
CA VAL A 107 9.99 5.59 2.62
C VAL A 107 10.68 6.92 2.29
N LYS A 108 11.88 6.85 1.74
CA LYS A 108 12.64 8.04 1.30
C LYS A 108 11.88 8.83 0.25
N MET A 109 11.33 8.16 -0.75
CA MET A 109 10.56 8.80 -1.82
C MET A 109 9.37 9.58 -1.26
N TYR A 110 8.57 8.98 -0.39
CA TYR A 110 7.43 9.66 0.22
C TYR A 110 7.87 10.88 1.02
N ARG A 111 8.88 10.73 1.87
CA ARG A 111 9.39 11.81 2.71
C ARG A 111 9.95 12.97 1.88
N GLU A 112 10.67 12.68 0.80
CA GLU A 112 11.20 13.70 -0.11
C GLU A 112 10.08 14.45 -0.84
N ASN A 113 8.91 13.85 -0.97
CA ASN A 113 7.73 14.47 -1.59
C ASN A 113 6.75 15.06 -0.57
N GLY A 114 7.20 15.27 0.66
CA GLY A 114 6.41 15.95 1.69
C GLY A 114 5.32 15.11 2.32
N VAL A 115 5.36 13.78 2.15
CA VAL A 115 4.39 12.87 2.73
C VAL A 115 5.00 12.21 3.97
N ALA A 116 4.31 12.30 5.11
CA ALA A 116 4.71 11.57 6.31
C ALA A 116 4.67 10.07 6.02
N CYS A 117 5.78 9.38 6.27
CA CYS A 117 5.87 7.95 6.07
C CYS A 117 6.39 7.27 7.33
N PHE A 118 5.65 6.28 7.79
CA PHE A 118 5.98 5.48 8.95
C PHE A 118 6.58 4.16 8.46
N GLN A 119 7.85 3.95 8.74
CA GLN A 119 8.54 2.73 8.36
C GLN A 119 8.21 1.62 9.36
N VAL A 120 7.63 0.53 8.88
CA VAL A 120 7.05 -0.51 9.74
C VAL A 120 7.96 -1.71 9.96
N ALA A 121 9.07 -1.81 9.23
CA ALA A 121 10.09 -2.83 9.38
C ALA A 121 11.36 -2.37 8.67
N ASP A 122 12.48 -3.04 8.93
CA ASP A 122 13.73 -2.81 8.20
C ASP A 122 13.56 -3.20 6.74
N GLY A 123 14.07 -2.39 5.84
CA GLY A 123 13.77 -2.56 4.43
C GLY A 123 14.87 -2.16 3.45
N ASP A 124 16.09 -2.61 3.71
CA ASP A 124 17.22 -2.38 2.81
C ASP A 124 17.16 -3.40 1.64
N PHE A 125 16.21 -3.21 0.77
CA PHE A 125 16.04 -4.10 -0.40
C PHE A 125 15.36 -3.41 -1.58
#